data_a16ae5f62b5ede6f05e99ad58be7be3a
#
_entry.id   a16ae5f62b5ede6f05e99ad58be7be3a
#
_cell.length_a   1.000
_cell.length_b   1.000
_cell.length_c   1.000
_cell.angle_alpha   90.00
_cell.angle_beta   90.00
_cell.angle_gamma   90.00
#
_symmetry.space_group_name_H-M   'P 1'
#
loop_
_entity.id
_entity.type
_entity.pdbx_description
1 polymer ?
#
loop_
_entity_poly.entity_id
_entity_poly.type
_entity_poly.pdbx_seq_one_letter_code
_entity_poly.pdbx_strand_id
1 'polypeptide(L)'
;PKGTNWISQKNQLGTGHAVKQALSSLRPGATTLIMYGDVPLVGLSTLNKLISLKKNQLGLLTFIAENPKGYGRIVKEKNKVVAIVEEKDATKKEKEISEVNSGIIATSAKDLKQLIPLIKNKNSAKEYYLTDIIGLAVKEKIFVKTIQPSSVGEVLGANSPEELYELKKAYNKISANALVSKAVKFADIDRLDFRGEIKIGSNTFI
;
A
#
# COMPACT_ATOMS: atom_id res chain seq x y z
N PRO A 1 8.09 -9.00 -17.30
CA PRO A 1 7.17 -10.15 -17.42
C PRO A 1 6.34 -10.03 -18.70
N LYS A 2 5.93 -11.15 -19.31
CA LYS A 2 5.02 -11.14 -20.48
C LYS A 2 3.70 -10.47 -20.07
N GLY A 3 3.18 -9.55 -20.91
CA GLY A 3 1.91 -8.85 -20.66
C GLY A 3 2.03 -7.58 -19.81
N THR A 4 3.22 -7.10 -19.51
CA THR A 4 3.45 -5.84 -18.81
C THR A 4 3.55 -4.67 -19.82
N ASN A 5 2.79 -3.60 -19.57
CA ASN A 5 2.92 -2.34 -20.30
C ASN A 5 3.83 -1.40 -19.51
N TRP A 6 4.90 -0.94 -20.14
CA TRP A 6 5.82 0.04 -19.56
C TRP A 6 5.39 1.44 -19.95
N ILE A 7 5.19 2.32 -18.95
CA ILE A 7 4.80 3.70 -19.15
C ILE A 7 5.86 4.59 -18.54
N SER A 8 6.45 5.45 -19.35
CA SER A 8 7.53 6.34 -18.90
C SER A 8 6.97 7.58 -18.20
N GLN A 9 7.50 7.88 -17.03
CA GLN A 9 7.34 9.17 -16.35
C GLN A 9 8.61 10.00 -16.59
N LYS A 10 8.66 10.79 -17.67
CA LYS A 10 9.86 11.57 -18.04
C LYS A 10 10.26 12.58 -16.96
N ASN A 11 9.29 13.29 -16.39
CA ASN A 11 9.50 14.24 -15.30
C ASN A 11 8.94 13.65 -14.02
N GLN A 12 9.76 13.49 -12.99
CA GLN A 12 9.38 12.91 -11.69
C GLN A 12 8.71 14.00 -10.83
N LEU A 13 7.44 14.29 -11.11
CA LEU A 13 6.66 15.35 -10.46
C LEU A 13 5.75 14.81 -9.34
N GLY A 14 6.06 13.65 -8.78
CA GLY A 14 5.32 13.01 -7.69
C GLY A 14 4.51 11.79 -8.12
N THR A 15 3.94 11.10 -7.13
CA THR A 15 3.24 9.80 -7.29
C THR A 15 1.91 9.92 -8.05
N GLY A 16 1.16 11.00 -7.85
CA GLY A 16 -0.04 11.29 -8.63
C GLY A 16 0.27 11.57 -10.10
N HIS A 17 1.42 12.22 -10.38
CA HIS A 17 1.88 12.43 -11.76
C HIS A 17 2.25 11.09 -12.43
N ALA A 18 2.85 10.13 -11.70
CA ALA A 18 3.13 8.80 -12.23
C ALA A 18 1.85 8.08 -12.66
N VAL A 19 0.83 8.06 -11.79
CA VAL A 19 -0.48 7.46 -12.11
C VAL A 19 -1.16 8.17 -13.28
N LYS A 20 -1.01 9.50 -13.39
CA LYS A 20 -1.55 10.26 -14.50
C LYS A 20 -1.06 9.77 -15.87
N GLN A 21 0.23 9.36 -15.98
CA GLN A 21 0.78 8.82 -17.23
C GLN A 21 0.08 7.52 -17.64
N ALA A 22 -0.40 6.73 -16.67
CA ALA A 22 -1.01 5.42 -16.90
C ALA A 22 -2.52 5.47 -17.18
N LEU A 23 -3.19 6.62 -17.03
CA LEU A 23 -4.66 6.72 -17.11
C LEU A 23 -5.25 6.21 -18.44
N SER A 24 -4.56 6.43 -19.57
CA SER A 24 -5.02 5.96 -20.88
C SER A 24 -5.01 4.44 -21.02
N SER A 25 -4.15 3.75 -20.26
CA SER A 25 -4.03 2.29 -20.28
C SER A 25 -5.01 1.59 -19.36
N LEU A 26 -5.78 2.32 -18.55
CA LEU A 26 -6.74 1.73 -17.63
C LEU A 26 -7.97 1.20 -18.37
N ARG A 27 -8.32 -0.06 -18.12
CA ARG A 27 -9.50 -0.70 -18.70
C ARG A 27 -10.79 -0.11 -18.14
N PRO A 28 -11.74 0.31 -18.98
CA PRO A 28 -13.04 0.77 -18.53
C PRO A 28 -13.74 -0.30 -17.68
N GLY A 29 -14.41 0.10 -16.61
CA GLY A 29 -15.16 -0.79 -15.72
C GLY A 29 -14.31 -1.64 -14.76
N ALA A 30 -12.97 -1.63 -14.90
CA ALA A 30 -12.09 -2.38 -14.00
C ALA A 30 -11.86 -1.67 -12.67
N THR A 31 -11.65 -2.45 -11.60
CA THR A 31 -10.99 -1.98 -10.39
C THR A 31 -9.49 -1.91 -10.67
N THR A 32 -8.90 -0.77 -10.39
CA THR A 32 -7.46 -0.53 -10.52
C THR A 32 -6.81 -0.57 -9.15
N LEU A 33 -5.79 -1.40 -9.01
CA LEU A 33 -4.95 -1.47 -7.83
C LEU A 33 -3.64 -0.71 -8.11
N ILE A 34 -3.32 0.26 -7.27
CA ILE A 34 -2.08 1.02 -7.31
C ILE A 34 -1.20 0.50 -6.17
N MET A 35 0.02 0.10 -6.51
CA MET A 35 1.01 -0.42 -5.55
C MET A 35 2.37 0.22 -5.80
N TYR A 36 3.18 0.30 -4.75
CA TYR A 36 4.57 0.70 -4.86
C TYR A 36 5.46 -0.53 -5.10
N GLY A 37 6.49 -0.36 -5.92
CA GLY A 37 7.40 -1.46 -6.27
C GLY A 37 8.35 -1.86 -5.13
N ASP A 38 8.50 -1.01 -4.13
CA ASP A 38 9.33 -1.20 -2.93
C ASP A 38 8.59 -1.80 -1.73
N VAL A 39 7.29 -2.17 -1.89
CA VAL A 39 6.46 -2.85 -0.87
C VAL A 39 6.04 -4.24 -1.38
N PRO A 40 6.97 -5.23 -1.43
CA PRO A 40 6.75 -6.48 -2.15
C PRO A 40 6.01 -7.57 -1.37
N LEU A 41 5.79 -7.42 -0.05
CA LEU A 41 5.31 -8.50 0.81
C LEU A 41 3.79 -8.53 1.02
N VAL A 42 3.02 -7.71 0.32
CA VAL A 42 1.57 -7.64 0.49
C VAL A 42 0.91 -8.97 0.11
N GLY A 43 0.22 -9.57 1.06
CA GLY A 43 -0.44 -10.87 0.89
C GLY A 43 -1.66 -10.80 -0.03
N LEU A 44 -1.89 -11.89 -0.80
CA LEU A 44 -3.05 -11.99 -1.68
C LEU A 44 -4.39 -11.81 -0.95
N SER A 45 -4.50 -12.29 0.30
CA SER A 45 -5.71 -12.13 1.11
C SER A 45 -6.01 -10.66 1.39
N THR A 46 -4.99 -9.86 1.70
CA THR A 46 -5.07 -8.41 1.91
C THR A 46 -5.44 -7.69 0.63
N LEU A 47 -4.79 -8.03 -0.50
CA LEU A 47 -5.13 -7.47 -1.81
C LEU A 47 -6.56 -7.79 -2.23
N ASN A 48 -7.03 -9.04 -2.02
CA ASN A 48 -8.40 -9.43 -2.33
C ASN A 48 -9.42 -8.64 -1.51
N LYS A 49 -9.17 -8.39 -0.22
CA LYS A 49 -10.02 -7.52 0.60
C LYS A 49 -10.06 -6.09 0.06
N LEU A 50 -8.89 -5.59 -0.39
CA LEU A 50 -8.76 -4.24 -0.90
C LEU A 50 -9.50 -4.03 -2.22
N ILE A 51 -9.44 -5.00 -3.15
CA ILE A 51 -10.13 -4.92 -4.45
C ILE A 51 -11.62 -5.31 -4.38
N SER A 52 -12.07 -5.94 -3.28
CA SER A 52 -13.47 -6.30 -3.04
C SER A 52 -14.29 -5.06 -2.64
N LEU A 53 -14.36 -4.09 -3.57
CA LEU A 53 -15.05 -2.82 -3.37
C LEU A 53 -16.48 -2.88 -3.90
N LYS A 54 -17.38 -2.22 -3.18
CA LYS A 54 -18.71 -1.92 -3.70
C LYS A 54 -18.65 -0.72 -4.66
N LYS A 55 -19.71 -0.53 -5.42
CA LYS A 55 -19.87 0.68 -6.24
C LYS A 55 -19.67 1.94 -5.37
N ASN A 56 -19.01 2.94 -5.91
CA ASN A 56 -18.74 4.23 -5.23
C ASN A 56 -17.87 4.09 -3.96
N GLN A 57 -16.88 3.18 -4.00
CA GLN A 57 -15.90 3.01 -2.94
C GLN A 57 -14.47 3.10 -3.47
N LEU A 58 -13.59 3.67 -2.62
CA LEU A 58 -12.15 3.64 -2.76
C LEU A 58 -11.59 2.85 -1.57
N GLY A 59 -10.76 1.84 -1.84
CA GLY A 59 -10.04 1.06 -0.83
C GLY A 59 -8.68 1.67 -0.56
N LEU A 60 -8.36 1.83 0.71
CA LEU A 60 -7.08 2.36 1.19
C LEU A 60 -6.49 1.38 2.18
N LEU A 61 -5.29 0.87 1.89
CA LEU A 61 -4.56 0.03 2.83
C LEU A 61 -3.84 0.91 3.85
N THR A 62 -4.22 0.78 5.13
CA THR A 62 -3.66 1.54 6.24
C THR A 62 -3.12 0.60 7.30
N PHE A 63 -2.20 1.07 8.13
CA PHE A 63 -1.72 0.30 9.27
C PHE A 63 -1.40 1.23 10.45
N ILE A 64 -1.30 0.65 11.65
CA ILE A 64 -0.86 1.36 12.85
C ILE A 64 0.66 1.21 12.94
N ALA A 65 1.37 2.31 12.80
CA ALA A 65 2.82 2.35 12.91
C ALA A 65 3.27 2.66 14.33
N GLU A 66 4.22 1.91 14.87
CA GLU A 66 4.89 2.24 16.14
C GLU A 66 5.67 3.55 16.02
N ASN A 67 6.33 3.76 14.89
CA ASN A 67 6.96 5.02 14.53
C ASN A 67 6.34 5.51 13.21
N PRO A 68 5.39 6.47 13.25
CA PRO A 68 4.71 6.96 12.06
C PRO A 68 5.55 7.95 11.23
N LYS A 69 6.77 8.30 11.65
CA LYS A 69 7.63 9.25 10.94
C LYS A 69 7.88 8.82 9.49
N GLY A 70 7.72 9.76 8.57
CA GLY A 70 7.93 9.54 7.13
C GLY A 70 6.68 9.08 6.37
N TYR A 71 5.64 8.61 7.06
CA TYR A 71 4.39 8.18 6.42
C TYR A 71 3.35 9.30 6.34
N GLY A 72 2.44 9.21 5.37
CA GLY A 72 1.24 10.02 5.33
C GLY A 72 0.25 9.61 6.43
N ARG A 73 -0.30 10.57 7.15
CA ARG A 73 -1.23 10.35 8.28
C ARG A 73 -2.66 10.26 7.79
N ILE A 74 -3.41 9.30 8.34
CA ILE A 74 -4.83 9.11 8.02
C ILE A 74 -5.67 10.04 8.90
N VAL A 75 -6.17 11.11 8.32
CA VAL A 75 -7.04 12.05 9.04
C VAL A 75 -8.48 11.57 8.97
N LYS A 76 -9.12 11.47 10.14
CA LYS A 76 -10.51 11.02 10.30
C LYS A 76 -11.36 12.06 10.98
N GLU A 77 -12.60 12.19 10.52
CA GLU A 77 -13.69 12.90 11.19
C GLU A 77 -14.84 11.92 11.45
N LYS A 78 -15.31 11.85 12.69
CA LYS A 78 -16.37 10.90 13.07
C LYS A 78 -16.12 9.48 12.57
N ASN A 79 -14.88 8.99 12.75
CA ASN A 79 -14.39 7.67 12.29
C ASN A 79 -14.40 7.44 10.76
N LYS A 80 -14.61 8.48 9.94
CA LYS A 80 -14.50 8.39 8.49
C LYS A 80 -13.24 9.08 8.02
N VAL A 81 -12.51 8.45 7.10
CA VAL A 81 -11.34 9.08 6.48
C VAL A 81 -11.78 10.29 5.68
N VAL A 82 -11.11 11.42 5.90
CA VAL A 82 -11.36 12.67 5.18
C VAL A 82 -10.17 13.11 4.35
N ALA A 83 -8.96 12.77 4.76
CA ALA A 83 -7.72 13.12 4.04
C ALA A 83 -6.56 12.21 4.43
N ILE A 84 -5.51 12.25 3.63
CA ILE A 84 -4.15 11.85 4.02
C ILE A 84 -3.31 13.12 4.01
N VAL A 85 -2.53 13.33 5.09
CA VAL A 85 -1.59 14.45 5.19
C VAL A 85 -0.17 13.89 5.23
N GLU A 86 0.64 14.27 4.26
CA GLU A 86 2.04 13.82 4.17
C GLU A 86 2.88 14.39 5.32
N GLU A 87 3.92 13.66 5.74
CA GLU A 87 4.80 14.04 6.87
C GLU A 87 5.28 15.48 6.81
N LYS A 88 5.67 15.96 5.61
CA LYS A 88 6.24 17.29 5.39
C LYS A 88 5.22 18.42 5.56
N ASP A 89 3.94 18.10 5.36
CA ASP A 89 2.83 19.05 5.40
C ASP A 89 2.00 18.93 6.69
N ALA A 90 2.27 17.89 7.51
CA ALA A 90 1.53 17.58 8.72
C ALA A 90 1.84 18.56 9.86
N THR A 91 0.78 19.06 10.50
CA THR A 91 0.85 19.82 11.75
C THR A 91 1.39 18.95 12.89
N LYS A 92 1.79 19.57 14.01
CA LYS A 92 2.25 18.84 15.21
C LYS A 92 1.20 17.81 15.68
N LYS A 93 -0.08 18.19 15.68
CA LYS A 93 -1.19 17.31 16.09
C LYS A 93 -1.39 16.15 15.12
N GLU A 94 -1.29 16.40 13.82
CA GLU A 94 -1.44 15.34 12.82
C GLU A 94 -0.28 14.35 12.87
N LYS A 95 0.94 14.79 13.22
CA LYS A 95 2.11 13.92 13.41
C LYS A 95 1.95 12.91 14.55
N GLU A 96 1.05 13.13 15.49
CA GLU A 96 0.72 12.21 16.58
C GLU A 96 -0.18 11.05 16.12
N ILE A 97 -0.79 11.15 14.93
CA ILE A 97 -1.63 10.08 14.39
C ILE A 97 -0.74 8.87 14.06
N SER A 98 -1.05 7.73 14.67
CA SER A 98 -0.35 6.48 14.45
C SER A 98 -0.88 5.66 13.25
N GLU A 99 -2.12 5.92 12.80
CA GLU A 99 -2.64 5.30 11.59
C GLU A 99 -2.08 5.98 10.34
N VAL A 100 -1.39 5.20 9.52
CA VAL A 100 -0.64 5.71 8.37
C VAL A 100 -1.03 5.03 7.07
N ASN A 101 -0.73 5.71 5.97
CA ASN A 101 -0.93 5.23 4.61
C ASN A 101 0.20 4.27 4.20
N SER A 102 -0.16 3.11 3.67
CA SER A 102 0.82 2.18 3.07
C SER A 102 1.21 2.52 1.63
N GLY A 103 0.52 3.48 1.02
CA GLY A 103 0.69 3.80 -0.41
C GLY A 103 -0.14 2.93 -1.36
N ILE A 104 -0.85 1.92 -0.85
CA ILE A 104 -1.61 0.98 -1.67
C ILE A 104 -3.09 1.38 -1.69
N ILE A 105 -3.61 1.60 -2.90
CA ILE A 105 -4.95 2.13 -3.13
C ILE A 105 -5.64 1.30 -4.20
N ALA A 106 -6.93 1.00 -4.01
CA ALA A 106 -7.78 0.40 -5.02
C ALA A 106 -9.00 1.28 -5.29
N THR A 107 -9.31 1.53 -6.54
CA THR A 107 -10.53 2.26 -6.93
C THR A 107 -10.91 1.95 -8.37
N SER A 108 -12.07 2.43 -8.83
CA SER A 108 -12.45 2.22 -10.22
C SER A 108 -11.56 3.02 -11.18
N ALA A 109 -11.32 2.48 -12.37
CA ALA A 109 -10.64 3.21 -13.43
C ALA A 109 -11.37 4.53 -13.79
N LYS A 110 -12.69 4.54 -13.64
CA LYS A 110 -13.52 5.75 -13.84
C LYS A 110 -13.15 6.83 -12.82
N ASP A 111 -13.13 6.47 -11.54
CA ASP A 111 -12.84 7.44 -10.46
C ASP A 111 -11.40 7.96 -10.56
N LEU A 112 -10.42 7.10 -10.92
CA LEU A 112 -9.05 7.56 -11.18
C LEU A 112 -9.00 8.59 -12.31
N LYS A 113 -9.66 8.32 -13.44
CA LYS A 113 -9.71 9.26 -14.57
C LYS A 113 -10.37 10.60 -14.20
N GLN A 114 -11.30 10.59 -13.25
CA GLN A 114 -11.95 11.78 -12.74
C GLN A 114 -11.08 12.53 -11.72
N LEU A 115 -10.49 11.83 -10.75
CA LEU A 115 -9.83 12.44 -9.58
C LEU A 115 -8.38 12.87 -9.87
N ILE A 116 -7.59 12.04 -10.59
CA ILE A 116 -6.17 12.31 -10.83
C ILE A 116 -5.92 13.67 -11.51
N PRO A 117 -6.69 14.11 -12.52
CA PRO A 117 -6.50 15.42 -13.12
C PRO A 117 -6.74 16.60 -12.19
N LEU A 118 -7.44 16.40 -11.07
CA LEU A 118 -7.77 17.44 -10.10
C LEU A 118 -6.68 17.65 -9.04
N ILE A 119 -5.70 16.75 -8.96
CA ILE A 119 -4.56 16.88 -8.04
C ILE A 119 -3.76 18.13 -8.37
N LYS A 120 -3.37 18.87 -7.35
CA LYS A 120 -2.55 20.07 -7.43
C LYS A 120 -1.20 19.81 -6.74
N ASN A 121 -0.18 20.59 -7.11
CA ASN A 121 1.15 20.54 -6.50
C ASN A 121 1.38 21.69 -5.50
N LYS A 122 0.32 22.12 -4.81
CA LYS A 122 0.37 23.20 -3.80
C LYS A 122 0.68 22.61 -2.41
N ASN A 123 1.84 21.99 -2.28
CA ASN A 123 2.36 21.40 -1.04
C ASN A 123 3.84 21.76 -0.87
N SER A 124 4.43 21.40 0.27
CA SER A 124 5.83 21.74 0.60
C SER A 124 6.85 21.17 -0.40
N ALA A 125 6.57 20.01 -1.00
CA ALA A 125 7.44 19.38 -1.98
C ALA A 125 7.21 19.87 -3.43
N LYS A 126 6.13 20.63 -3.69
CA LYS A 126 5.66 21.04 -5.03
C LYS A 126 5.39 19.86 -5.97
N GLU A 127 4.95 18.74 -5.42
CA GLU A 127 4.68 17.49 -6.12
C GLU A 127 3.18 17.20 -6.22
N TYR A 128 2.78 16.44 -7.23
CA TYR A 128 1.42 15.90 -7.35
C TYR A 128 1.32 14.63 -6.49
N TYR A 129 0.83 14.77 -5.26
CA TYR A 129 0.68 13.63 -4.36
C TYR A 129 -0.52 12.77 -4.73
N LEU A 130 -0.30 11.47 -4.89
CA LEU A 130 -1.41 10.53 -5.12
C LEU A 130 -2.40 10.52 -3.96
N THR A 131 -1.92 10.75 -2.75
CA THR A 131 -2.72 10.78 -1.52
C THR A 131 -3.79 11.87 -1.52
N ASP A 132 -3.64 12.92 -2.31
CA ASP A 132 -4.67 13.98 -2.47
C ASP A 132 -5.99 13.45 -3.06
N ILE A 133 -5.97 12.29 -3.78
CA ILE A 133 -7.20 11.70 -4.30
C ILE A 133 -8.17 11.32 -3.18
N ILE A 134 -7.69 11.09 -1.96
CA ILE A 134 -8.54 10.73 -0.81
C ILE A 134 -9.46 11.90 -0.45
N GLY A 135 -8.90 13.09 -0.27
CA GLY A 135 -9.70 14.29 -0.02
C GLY A 135 -10.62 14.65 -1.18
N LEU A 136 -10.16 14.44 -2.42
CA LEU A 136 -10.99 14.63 -3.61
C LEU A 136 -12.14 13.62 -3.67
N ALA A 137 -11.88 12.34 -3.39
CA ALA A 137 -12.89 11.29 -3.34
C ALA A 137 -13.99 11.59 -2.32
N VAL A 138 -13.61 12.07 -1.12
CA VAL A 138 -14.55 12.48 -0.08
C VAL A 138 -15.45 13.63 -0.55
N LYS A 139 -14.89 14.63 -1.23
CA LYS A 139 -15.66 15.74 -1.84
C LYS A 139 -16.66 15.25 -2.89
N GLU A 140 -16.28 14.26 -3.69
CA GLU A 140 -17.12 13.61 -4.70
C GLU A 140 -18.09 12.57 -4.09
N LYS A 141 -18.18 12.47 -2.76
CA LYS A 141 -19.01 11.52 -2.02
C LYS A 141 -18.68 10.05 -2.32
N ILE A 142 -17.44 9.77 -2.70
CA ILE A 142 -16.89 8.41 -2.82
C ILE A 142 -16.47 7.97 -1.41
N PHE A 143 -16.99 6.85 -0.94
CA PHE A 143 -16.67 6.34 0.40
C PHE A 143 -15.27 5.74 0.44
N VAL A 144 -14.42 6.24 1.33
CA VAL A 144 -13.07 5.69 1.54
C VAL A 144 -13.14 4.58 2.59
N LYS A 145 -12.91 3.34 2.14
CA LYS A 145 -12.88 2.14 2.98
C LYS A 145 -11.43 1.83 3.34
N THR A 146 -11.09 1.90 4.62
CA THR A 146 -9.78 1.44 5.10
C THR A 146 -9.77 -0.08 5.29
N ILE A 147 -8.66 -0.70 4.90
CA ILE A 147 -8.34 -2.10 5.12
C ILE A 147 -6.99 -2.15 5.83
N GLN A 148 -6.88 -3.01 6.83
CA GLN A 148 -5.58 -3.27 7.47
C GLN A 148 -4.99 -4.58 6.96
N PRO A 149 -3.65 -4.68 6.83
CA PRO A 149 -2.96 -5.90 6.46
C PRO A 149 -3.10 -6.95 7.56
N SER A 150 -2.88 -8.21 7.23
CA SER A 150 -2.89 -9.29 8.22
C SER A 150 -1.70 -9.20 9.19
N SER A 151 -0.61 -8.56 8.76
CA SER A 151 0.54 -8.20 9.61
C SER A 151 1.19 -6.92 9.08
N VAL A 152 1.85 -6.16 9.96
CA VAL A 152 2.62 -4.96 9.57
C VAL A 152 3.73 -5.29 8.58
N GLY A 153 4.32 -6.49 8.67
CA GLY A 153 5.36 -6.95 7.74
C GLY A 153 4.93 -6.93 6.26
N GLU A 154 3.61 -7.04 5.96
CA GLU A 154 3.10 -6.99 4.60
C GLU A 154 3.28 -5.61 3.93
N VAL A 155 3.33 -4.54 4.70
CA VAL A 155 3.36 -3.15 4.21
C VAL A 155 4.69 -2.44 4.44
N LEU A 156 5.71 -3.20 4.85
CA LEU A 156 7.07 -2.69 4.92
C LEU A 156 7.61 -2.44 3.51
N GLY A 157 8.23 -1.29 3.34
CA GLY A 157 9.00 -0.93 2.15
C GLY A 157 10.50 -0.94 2.44
N ALA A 158 11.35 -0.87 1.41
CA ALA A 158 12.78 -0.79 1.54
C ALA A 158 13.38 0.25 0.59
N ASN A 159 14.00 1.28 1.17
CA ASN A 159 14.75 2.34 0.46
C ASN A 159 16.25 2.32 0.83
N SER A 160 16.65 1.53 1.83
CA SER A 160 18.02 1.37 2.28
C SER A 160 18.39 -0.11 2.44
N PRO A 161 19.69 -0.45 2.48
CA PRO A 161 20.13 -1.81 2.77
C PRO A 161 19.63 -2.34 4.12
N GLU A 162 19.54 -1.49 5.13
CA GLU A 162 19.04 -1.81 6.47
C GLU A 162 17.54 -2.18 6.41
N GLU A 163 16.74 -1.35 5.73
CA GLU A 163 15.31 -1.61 5.52
C GLU A 163 15.09 -2.89 4.71
N LEU A 164 15.93 -3.15 3.69
CA LEU A 164 15.90 -4.40 2.93
C LEU A 164 16.19 -5.62 3.80
N TYR A 165 17.12 -5.50 4.74
CA TYR A 165 17.42 -6.56 5.71
C TYR A 165 16.21 -6.86 6.61
N GLU A 166 15.54 -5.84 7.14
CA GLU A 166 14.32 -6.01 7.94
C GLU A 166 13.18 -6.61 7.10
N LEU A 167 13.05 -6.20 5.86
CA LEU A 167 12.07 -6.77 4.92
C LEU A 167 12.33 -8.26 4.66
N LYS A 168 13.61 -8.66 4.54
CA LYS A 168 13.99 -10.07 4.42
C LYS A 168 13.61 -10.88 5.66
N LYS A 169 13.84 -10.34 6.85
CA LYS A 169 13.41 -10.98 8.12
C LYS A 169 11.89 -11.14 8.17
N ALA A 170 11.15 -10.10 7.78
CA ALA A 170 9.69 -10.18 7.70
C ALA A 170 9.22 -11.25 6.70
N TYR A 171 9.84 -11.34 5.52
CA TYR A 171 9.56 -12.39 4.55
C TYR A 171 9.81 -13.80 5.11
N ASN A 172 10.95 -14.02 5.76
CA ASN A 172 11.28 -15.30 6.39
C ASN A 172 10.22 -15.69 7.43
N LYS A 173 9.81 -14.74 8.28
CA LYS A 173 8.79 -14.98 9.32
C LYS A 173 7.42 -15.29 8.73
N ILE A 174 6.99 -14.56 7.70
CA ILE A 174 5.73 -14.82 6.99
C ILE A 174 5.76 -16.22 6.37
N SER A 175 6.87 -16.57 5.68
CA SER A 175 7.06 -17.87 5.03
C SER A 175 7.08 -19.03 6.03
N ALA A 176 7.78 -18.88 7.14
CA ALA A 176 7.83 -19.86 8.21
C ALA A 176 6.44 -20.09 8.83
N ASN A 177 5.72 -19.03 9.18
CA ASN A 177 4.37 -19.12 9.74
C ASN A 177 3.39 -19.83 8.78
N ALA A 178 3.50 -19.58 7.48
CA ALA A 178 2.70 -20.27 6.47
C ALA A 178 2.99 -21.78 6.40
N LEU A 179 4.20 -22.23 6.75
CA LEU A 179 4.56 -23.65 6.84
C LEU A 179 4.14 -24.24 8.18
N VAL A 180 4.29 -23.52 9.29
CA VAL A 180 3.79 -23.95 10.60
C VAL A 180 2.29 -24.21 10.55
N SER A 181 1.52 -23.38 9.87
CA SER A 181 0.07 -23.59 9.69
C SER A 181 -0.27 -24.87 8.89
N LYS A 182 0.73 -25.44 8.17
CA LYS A 182 0.65 -26.74 7.47
C LYS A 182 1.28 -27.89 8.27
N ALA A 183 1.42 -27.73 9.59
CA ALA A 183 2.02 -28.70 10.50
C ALA A 183 3.52 -29.00 10.24
N VAL A 184 4.26 -28.09 9.61
CA VAL A 184 5.74 -28.16 9.57
C VAL A 184 6.29 -27.65 10.91
N LYS A 185 7.28 -28.33 11.45
CA LYS A 185 7.94 -27.99 12.72
C LYS A 185 9.36 -27.50 12.43
N PHE A 186 9.80 -26.48 13.12
CA PHE A 186 11.14 -25.93 13.02
C PHE A 186 11.88 -26.03 14.37
N ALA A 187 13.17 -26.36 14.33
CA ALA A 187 14.03 -26.30 15.51
C ALA A 187 14.25 -24.85 15.96
N ASP A 188 14.45 -23.94 15.00
CA ASP A 188 14.62 -22.52 15.26
C ASP A 188 14.12 -21.71 14.05
N ILE A 189 13.01 -21.01 14.24
CA ILE A 189 12.36 -20.22 13.16
C ILE A 189 13.18 -18.98 12.78
N ASP A 190 13.95 -18.43 13.71
CA ASP A 190 14.72 -17.20 13.49
C ASP A 190 16.01 -17.44 12.71
N ARG A 191 16.42 -18.70 12.54
CA ARG A 191 17.61 -19.10 11.75
C ARG A 191 17.28 -19.51 10.32
N LEU A 192 16.04 -19.38 9.89
CA LEU A 192 15.63 -19.77 8.54
C LEU A 192 15.97 -18.67 7.52
N ASP A 193 16.46 -19.10 6.36
CA ASP A 193 16.67 -18.24 5.18
C ASP A 193 15.94 -18.84 3.98
N PHE A 194 14.75 -18.35 3.69
CA PHE A 194 13.96 -18.80 2.55
C PHE A 194 14.44 -18.16 1.27
N ARG A 195 14.78 -19.00 0.27
CA ARG A 195 15.18 -18.57 -1.08
C ARG A 195 14.32 -19.27 -2.11
N GLY A 196 13.29 -18.56 -2.59
CA GLY A 196 12.33 -19.07 -3.55
C GLY A 196 11.24 -19.93 -2.92
N GLU A 197 10.49 -20.65 -3.78
CA GLU A 197 9.38 -21.49 -3.36
C GLU A 197 9.85 -22.83 -2.82
N ILE A 198 9.37 -23.20 -1.65
CA ILE A 198 9.69 -24.47 -0.99
C ILE A 198 8.42 -25.33 -0.91
N LYS A 199 8.51 -26.58 -1.34
CA LYS A 199 7.47 -27.60 -1.19
C LYS A 199 7.87 -28.55 -0.08
N ILE A 200 7.12 -28.57 1.01
CA ILE A 200 7.38 -29.39 2.20
C ILE A 200 6.10 -30.15 2.57
N GLY A 201 6.23 -31.42 2.89
CA GLY A 201 5.13 -32.23 3.41
C GLY A 201 4.74 -31.84 4.85
N SER A 202 3.50 -32.16 5.25
CA SER A 202 3.04 -31.99 6.62
C SER A 202 3.87 -32.88 7.58
N ASN A 203 3.96 -32.46 8.86
CA ASN A 203 4.71 -33.12 9.92
C ASN A 203 6.24 -33.23 9.67
N THR A 204 6.79 -32.53 8.71
CA THR A 204 8.24 -32.41 8.54
C THR A 204 8.84 -31.59 9.68
N PHE A 205 10.01 -31.99 10.19
CA PHE A 205 10.82 -31.25 11.15
C PHE A 205 12.09 -30.73 10.45
N ILE A 206 12.42 -29.46 10.62
CA ILE A 206 13.59 -28.77 10.02
C ILE A 206 14.41 -28.12 11.12
#